data_b04871782df368e17ea68dffb7dbea1d
#
_entry.id   b04871782df368e17ea68dffb7dbea1d
#
_cell.length_a   1.000
_cell.length_b   1.000
_cell.length_c   1.000
_cell.angle_alpha   90.00
_cell.angle_beta   90.00
_cell.angle_gamma   90.00
#
_symmetry.space_group_name_H-M   'P 1'
#
loop_
_entity.id
_entity.type
_entity.pdbx_description
1 polymer ?
#
loop_
_entity_poly.entity_id
_entity_poly.type
_entity_poly.pdbx_seq_one_letter_code
_entity_poly.pdbx_strand_id
1 'polypeptide(L)'
;MLGYLRFWRERGWEVIEAADYALAWARFGGSVITHPLVVERLSGLAGIPVRYLGCIVGGEIQAAIPTWGRYLALSRKVLKSKGQRELFDLGNAEIILPAAVDARAPLRHEVSYISELNRVAFPGLRLQKEQLAMARAPEELSKKFRYNQRRELRLFEEAGGAVRSVGEFAPDDFAAIYTELFERRWGFSVPGKRHLSEVFALLRELLQGSLLMLDGVPTAVQVLYRVESPNWLSYEYINGGVDPRAQHLSPGSVLSFINTQAAWSDARQQGKALRYSFGRADREYKDRWCSRVAAFRT
;
A
#
# COMPACT_ATOMS: atom_id res chain seq x y z
N MET A 1 6.88 9.11 34.62
CA MET A 1 7.65 8.21 33.74
C MET A 1 7.19 8.24 32.28
N LEU A 2 5.90 8.11 31.94
CA LEU A 2 5.39 8.16 30.58
C LEU A 2 5.66 9.48 29.83
N GLY A 3 5.56 10.64 30.52
CA GLY A 3 5.82 11.95 29.91
C GLY A 3 7.28 12.15 29.51
N TYR A 4 8.24 11.66 30.29
CA TYR A 4 9.67 11.75 29.98
C TYR A 4 10.04 10.94 28.71
N LEU A 5 9.49 9.72 28.58
CA LEU A 5 9.70 8.88 27.39
C LEU A 5 9.12 9.50 26.10
N ARG A 6 8.01 10.23 26.23
CA ARG A 6 7.43 10.98 25.12
C ARG A 6 8.33 12.16 24.72
N PHE A 7 8.77 12.98 25.68
CA PHE A 7 9.67 14.12 25.43
C PHE A 7 10.96 13.68 24.73
N TRP A 8 11.59 12.59 25.18
CA TRP A 8 12.77 12.03 24.54
C TRP A 8 12.49 11.58 23.10
N ARG A 9 11.36 10.92 22.85
CA ARG A 9 11.01 10.40 21.51
C ARG A 9 10.71 11.51 20.52
N GLU A 10 10.02 12.55 20.96
CA GLU A 10 9.59 13.69 20.15
C GLU A 10 10.65 14.82 20.11
N ARG A 11 11.82 14.63 20.73
CA ARG A 11 12.89 15.62 20.66
C ARG A 11 13.33 15.89 19.22
N GLY A 12 13.24 17.15 18.78
CA GLY A 12 13.48 17.58 17.40
C GLY A 12 12.24 17.54 16.49
N TRP A 13 11.06 17.32 17.12
CA TRP A 13 9.76 17.39 16.49
C TRP A 13 8.87 18.39 17.22
N GLU A 14 8.06 19.10 16.44
CA GLU A 14 7.01 19.98 16.93
C GLU A 14 5.65 19.43 16.54
N VAL A 15 4.61 19.75 17.32
CA VAL A 15 3.23 19.41 16.95
C VAL A 15 2.80 20.36 15.87
N ILE A 16 2.28 19.80 14.78
CA ILE A 16 1.73 20.54 13.65
C ILE A 16 0.27 20.17 13.45
N GLU A 17 -0.45 21.00 12.71
CA GLU A 17 -1.83 20.74 12.35
C GLU A 17 -1.94 19.71 11.21
N ALA A 18 -3.12 19.09 11.08
CA ALA A 18 -3.39 18.14 10.00
C ALA A 18 -3.19 18.76 8.59
N ALA A 19 -3.53 20.04 8.46
CA ALA A 19 -3.33 20.79 7.21
C ALA A 19 -1.84 20.94 6.85
N ASP A 20 -0.99 21.23 7.84
CA ASP A 20 0.46 21.34 7.64
C ASP A 20 1.09 19.99 7.25
N TYR A 21 0.59 18.90 7.88
CA TYR A 21 0.97 17.55 7.47
C TYR A 21 0.58 17.25 6.01
N ALA A 22 -0.62 17.62 5.62
CA ALA A 22 -1.09 17.43 4.25
C ALA A 22 -0.26 18.24 3.24
N LEU A 23 0.11 19.48 3.58
CA LEU A 23 1.01 20.30 2.78
C LEU A 23 2.43 19.71 2.67
N ALA A 24 2.98 19.19 3.77
CA ALA A 24 4.27 18.50 3.75
C ALA A 24 4.22 17.23 2.88
N TRP A 25 3.12 16.46 2.97
CA TRP A 25 2.91 15.29 2.12
C TRP A 25 2.79 15.67 0.63
N ALA A 26 2.04 16.71 0.31
CA ALA A 26 1.92 17.21 -1.06
C ALA A 26 3.26 17.75 -1.62
N ARG A 27 4.10 18.34 -0.77
CA ARG A 27 5.42 18.88 -1.16
C ARG A 27 6.46 17.78 -1.34
N PHE A 28 6.57 16.84 -0.42
CA PHE A 28 7.67 15.87 -0.38
C PHE A 28 7.27 14.48 -0.89
N GLY A 29 5.99 14.20 -0.94
CA GLY A 29 5.46 12.89 -1.29
C GLY A 29 5.44 11.90 -0.12
N GLY A 30 4.79 10.77 -0.36
CA GLY A 30 4.63 9.68 0.58
C GLY A 30 4.10 8.43 -0.09
N SER A 31 3.68 7.45 0.70
CA SER A 31 3.01 6.23 0.23
C SER A 31 1.55 6.19 0.66
N VAL A 32 0.83 5.14 0.26
CA VAL A 32 -0.57 4.92 0.66
C VAL A 32 -0.76 5.02 2.17
N ILE A 33 0.14 4.41 2.95
CA ILE A 33 0.03 4.36 4.43
C ILE A 33 0.18 5.75 5.07
N THR A 34 0.93 6.63 4.44
CA THR A 34 1.19 7.99 4.96
C THR A 34 0.31 9.05 4.31
N HIS A 35 -0.57 8.68 3.38
CA HIS A 35 -1.45 9.62 2.71
C HIS A 35 -2.42 10.27 3.72
N PRO A 36 -2.56 11.62 3.75
CA PRO A 36 -3.38 12.31 4.75
C PRO A 36 -4.79 11.75 4.88
N LEU A 37 -5.48 11.54 3.77
CA LEU A 37 -6.82 10.98 3.73
C LEU A 37 -6.89 9.56 4.34
N VAL A 38 -5.92 8.68 4.04
CA VAL A 38 -5.88 7.31 4.59
C VAL A 38 -5.67 7.36 6.10
N VAL A 39 -4.73 8.21 6.54
CA VAL A 39 -4.43 8.41 7.96
C VAL A 39 -5.66 8.94 8.69
N GLU A 40 -6.31 9.97 8.19
CA GLU A 40 -7.48 10.60 8.79
C GLU A 40 -8.65 9.62 8.90
N ARG A 41 -9.07 9.04 7.76
CA ARG A 41 -10.29 8.20 7.69
C ARG A 41 -10.15 6.92 8.49
N LEU A 42 -9.01 6.22 8.37
CA LEU A 42 -8.82 4.97 9.12
C LEU A 42 -8.52 5.22 10.61
N SER A 43 -7.96 6.36 10.97
CA SER A 43 -7.84 6.76 12.38
C SER A 43 -9.19 7.10 12.98
N GLY A 44 -10.06 7.77 12.21
CA GLY A 44 -11.47 8.01 12.58
C GLY A 44 -12.22 6.72 12.80
N LEU A 45 -12.12 5.75 11.87
CA LEU A 45 -12.72 4.42 12.00
C LEU A 45 -12.21 3.69 13.26
N ALA A 46 -10.92 3.81 13.57
CA ALA A 46 -10.33 3.20 14.77
C ALA A 46 -10.64 3.95 16.07
N GLY A 47 -11.21 5.16 16.02
CA GLY A 47 -11.41 6.02 17.18
C GLY A 47 -10.09 6.39 17.86
N ILE A 48 -8.99 6.50 17.12
CA ILE A 48 -7.66 6.81 17.63
C ILE A 48 -7.21 8.17 17.09
N PRO A 49 -7.05 9.20 17.97
CA PRO A 49 -6.62 10.51 17.54
C PRO A 49 -5.19 10.46 16.98
N VAL A 50 -4.99 11.11 15.83
CA VAL A 50 -3.67 11.27 15.23
C VAL A 50 -2.98 12.48 15.84
N ARG A 51 -1.71 12.33 16.15
CA ARG A 51 -0.82 13.43 16.48
C ARG A 51 0.15 13.60 15.32
N TYR A 52 0.08 14.74 14.67
CA TYR A 52 0.99 15.10 13.59
C TYR A 52 2.21 15.81 14.16
N LEU A 53 3.39 15.41 13.68
CA LEU A 53 4.67 15.96 14.10
C LEU A 53 5.45 16.42 12.90
N GLY A 54 5.99 17.66 12.96
CA GLY A 54 6.87 18.27 11.97
C GLY A 54 8.27 18.44 12.52
N CYS A 55 9.29 18.07 11.77
CA CYS A 55 10.66 18.46 12.02
C CYS A 55 10.89 19.81 11.30
N ILE A 56 11.03 20.88 12.07
CA ILE A 56 11.10 22.25 11.57
C ILE A 56 12.54 22.75 11.65
N VAL A 57 13.05 23.29 10.56
CA VAL A 57 14.37 23.92 10.48
C VAL A 57 14.23 25.25 9.74
N GLY A 58 14.70 26.32 10.35
CA GLY A 58 14.58 27.65 9.76
C GLY A 58 13.14 28.14 9.53
N GLY A 59 12.18 27.64 10.33
CA GLY A 59 10.76 27.98 10.20
C GLY A 59 10.00 27.15 9.16
N GLU A 60 10.66 26.22 8.44
CA GLU A 60 10.05 25.36 7.44
C GLU A 60 10.02 23.89 7.88
N ILE A 61 8.92 23.18 7.57
CA ILE A 61 8.83 21.75 7.77
C ILE A 61 9.76 21.05 6.77
N GLN A 62 10.71 20.26 7.31
CA GLN A 62 11.63 19.43 6.51
C GLN A 62 11.23 17.96 6.48
N ALA A 63 10.47 17.49 7.47
CA ALA A 63 9.88 16.16 7.50
C ALA A 63 8.62 16.17 8.37
N ALA A 64 7.68 15.29 8.08
CA ALA A 64 6.46 15.15 8.86
C ALA A 64 6.05 13.69 9.07
N ILE A 65 5.46 13.38 10.22
CA ILE A 65 4.98 12.03 10.54
C ILE A 65 3.63 12.08 11.25
N PRO A 66 2.68 11.18 10.91
CA PRO A 66 1.45 10.97 11.67
C PRO A 66 1.69 9.89 12.72
N THR A 67 1.28 10.09 13.97
CA THR A 67 1.60 9.16 15.05
C THR A 67 0.38 8.73 15.86
N TRP A 68 0.42 7.47 16.35
CA TRP A 68 -0.41 6.92 17.40
C TRP A 68 0.47 6.57 18.61
N GLY A 69 0.68 7.53 19.49
CA GLY A 69 1.55 7.40 20.63
C GLY A 69 3.02 7.18 20.22
N ARG A 70 3.58 6.00 20.51
CA ARG A 70 4.97 5.68 20.15
C ARG A 70 5.14 5.05 18.77
N TYR A 71 4.05 4.84 18.05
CA TYR A 71 4.03 4.19 16.74
C TYR A 71 3.66 5.20 15.65
N LEU A 72 3.99 4.87 14.42
CA LEU A 72 3.35 5.51 13.27
C LEU A 72 1.84 5.26 13.33
N ALA A 73 1.04 6.21 12.85
CA ALA A 73 -0.41 6.00 12.70
C ALA A 73 -0.71 4.74 11.86
N LEU A 74 -1.86 4.14 12.06
CA LEU A 74 -2.32 2.90 11.42
C LEU A 74 -1.52 1.64 11.81
N SER A 75 -0.72 1.72 12.87
CA SER A 75 0.08 0.60 13.35
C SER A 75 -0.77 -0.59 13.80
N ARG A 76 -0.54 -1.77 13.21
CA ARG A 76 -1.17 -3.04 13.64
C ARG A 76 -0.92 -3.37 15.12
N LYS A 77 0.24 -2.95 15.68
CA LYS A 77 0.55 -3.18 17.10
C LYS A 77 -0.43 -2.41 17.99
N VAL A 78 -0.77 -1.19 17.60
CA VAL A 78 -1.75 -0.36 18.32
C VAL A 78 -3.14 -0.96 18.20
N LEU A 79 -3.59 -1.31 17.00
CA LEU A 79 -4.89 -1.96 16.80
C LEU A 79 -5.00 -3.25 17.63
N LYS A 80 -3.96 -4.10 17.61
CA LYS A 80 -3.92 -5.31 18.44
C LYS A 80 -4.05 -5.00 19.92
N SER A 81 -3.33 -4.00 20.44
CA SER A 81 -3.36 -3.62 21.87
C SER A 81 -4.73 -3.08 22.31
N LYS A 82 -5.52 -2.57 21.37
CA LYS A 82 -6.89 -2.07 21.58
C LYS A 82 -7.98 -3.10 21.27
N GLY A 83 -7.63 -4.34 20.97
CA GLY A 83 -8.62 -5.36 20.58
C GLY A 83 -9.22 -5.16 19.19
N GLN A 84 -8.67 -4.26 18.37
CA GLN A 84 -9.17 -3.86 17.04
C GLN A 84 -8.35 -4.46 15.88
N ARG A 85 -7.66 -5.57 16.12
CA ARG A 85 -6.77 -6.20 15.12
C ARG A 85 -7.45 -6.46 13.77
N GLU A 86 -8.74 -6.77 13.80
CA GLU A 86 -9.57 -7.12 12.64
C GLU A 86 -10.35 -5.91 12.09
N LEU A 87 -9.97 -4.67 12.42
CA LEU A 87 -10.68 -3.49 11.95
C LEU A 87 -10.39 -3.22 10.47
N PHE A 88 -9.12 -3.27 10.08
CA PHE A 88 -8.65 -3.19 8.69
C PHE A 88 -7.29 -3.86 8.53
N ASP A 89 -6.97 -4.22 7.29
CA ASP A 89 -5.66 -4.73 6.90
C ASP A 89 -5.09 -3.95 5.70
N LEU A 90 -3.95 -3.30 5.91
CA LEU A 90 -3.19 -2.60 4.87
C LEU A 90 -1.92 -3.36 4.44
N GLY A 91 -1.87 -4.68 4.69
CA GLY A 91 -0.74 -5.51 4.32
C GLY A 91 0.56 -5.18 5.08
N ASN A 92 1.69 -5.50 4.48
CA ASN A 92 3.02 -5.04 4.88
C ASN A 92 3.49 -4.00 3.86
N ALA A 93 2.76 -2.91 3.76
CA ALA A 93 2.93 -1.88 2.77
C ALA A 93 4.26 -1.14 2.88
N GLU A 94 4.75 -0.63 1.77
CA GLU A 94 5.89 0.29 1.77
C GLU A 94 5.52 1.59 2.48
N ILE A 95 6.36 2.02 3.42
CA ILE A 95 6.19 3.27 4.12
C ILE A 95 7.19 4.30 3.58
N ILE A 96 6.68 5.32 2.91
CA ILE A 96 7.43 6.50 2.52
C ILE A 96 6.91 7.66 3.38
N LEU A 97 7.76 8.19 4.25
CA LEU A 97 7.46 9.32 5.10
C LEU A 97 7.74 10.63 4.33
N PRO A 98 6.86 11.63 4.40
CA PRO A 98 7.11 12.93 3.78
C PRO A 98 8.32 13.61 4.42
N ALA A 99 9.36 13.82 3.60
CA ALA A 99 10.59 14.47 4.03
C ALA A 99 11.35 15.07 2.84
N ALA A 100 12.00 16.19 3.05
CA ALA A 100 12.97 16.73 2.10
C ALA A 100 14.15 15.75 1.94
N VAL A 101 14.75 15.72 0.75
CA VAL A 101 15.83 14.77 0.41
C VAL A 101 17.04 14.95 1.32
N ASP A 102 17.33 16.17 1.71
CA ASP A 102 18.45 16.58 2.57
C ASP A 102 18.08 16.70 4.06
N ALA A 103 16.83 16.40 4.42
CA ALA A 103 16.41 16.38 5.82
C ALA A 103 17.30 15.47 6.67
N ARG A 104 17.41 15.80 7.96
CA ARG A 104 18.15 15.02 8.96
C ARG A 104 17.30 14.89 10.23
N ALA A 105 16.10 14.32 10.08
CA ALA A 105 15.13 14.24 11.14
C ALA A 105 15.38 13.02 12.05
N PRO A 106 15.32 13.17 13.39
CA PRO A 106 15.50 12.05 14.32
C PRO A 106 14.23 11.22 14.44
N LEU A 107 14.15 10.04 13.82
CA LEU A 107 12.97 9.17 13.91
C LEU A 107 13.12 8.13 15.03
N ARG A 108 12.35 8.28 16.15
CA ARG A 108 12.36 7.38 17.30
C ARG A 108 11.00 6.71 17.54
N HIS A 109 10.03 6.95 16.66
CA HIS A 109 8.74 6.24 16.67
C HIS A 109 8.93 4.86 16.06
N GLU A 110 8.25 3.84 16.60
CA GLU A 110 8.34 2.48 16.06
C GLU A 110 7.67 2.40 14.68
N VAL A 111 8.48 2.13 13.67
CA VAL A 111 8.06 1.96 12.27
C VAL A 111 8.86 0.82 11.65
N SER A 112 8.20 0.04 10.79
CA SER A 112 8.81 -1.03 9.98
C SER A 112 8.41 -0.84 8.52
N TYR A 113 9.12 -1.48 7.60
CA TYR A 113 8.91 -1.38 6.15
C TYR A 113 9.10 0.03 5.58
N ILE A 114 9.97 0.83 6.22
CA ILE A 114 10.35 2.15 5.70
C ILE A 114 11.13 1.96 4.40
N SER A 115 10.75 2.73 3.39
CA SER A 115 11.42 2.76 2.08
C SER A 115 12.88 3.19 2.17
N GLU A 116 13.70 2.69 1.28
CA GLU A 116 15.06 3.16 1.05
C GLU A 116 15.11 4.66 0.69
N LEU A 117 14.05 5.22 0.12
CA LEU A 117 13.94 6.65 -0.19
C LEU A 117 14.08 7.54 1.05
N ASN A 118 13.70 7.03 2.21
CA ASN A 118 13.79 7.77 3.47
C ASN A 118 15.13 7.63 4.20
N ARG A 119 16.07 6.81 3.70
CA ARG A 119 17.32 6.49 4.40
C ARG A 119 18.18 7.70 4.72
N VAL A 120 18.24 8.64 3.79
CA VAL A 120 19.03 9.88 3.95
C VAL A 120 18.36 10.83 4.92
N ALA A 121 17.03 11.00 4.81
CA ALA A 121 16.26 11.91 5.63
C ALA A 121 16.15 11.46 7.11
N PHE A 122 16.31 10.17 7.38
CA PHE A 122 16.23 9.58 8.73
C PHE A 122 17.46 8.72 9.05
N PRO A 123 18.59 9.33 9.45
CA PRO A 123 19.90 8.65 9.55
C PRO A 123 19.97 7.54 10.62
N GLY A 124 19.00 7.44 11.52
CA GLY A 124 18.93 6.39 12.55
C GLY A 124 18.28 5.08 12.11
N LEU A 125 17.88 4.96 10.84
CA LEU A 125 17.22 3.76 10.32
C LEU A 125 18.16 2.56 10.25
N ARG A 126 17.65 1.39 10.65
CA ARG A 126 18.34 0.11 10.60
C ARG A 126 17.76 -0.77 9.51
N LEU A 127 18.62 -1.52 8.82
CA LEU A 127 18.19 -2.50 7.83
C LEU A 127 17.28 -3.53 8.51
N GLN A 128 16.13 -3.82 7.89
CA GLN A 128 15.21 -4.85 8.33
C GLN A 128 15.56 -6.19 7.66
N LYS A 129 15.29 -7.32 8.33
CA LYS A 129 15.50 -8.65 7.75
C LYS A 129 14.59 -8.93 6.56
N GLU A 130 13.33 -8.55 6.71
CA GLU A 130 12.32 -8.71 5.67
C GLU A 130 12.50 -7.63 4.60
N GLN A 131 12.37 -8.04 3.35
CA GLN A 131 12.44 -7.16 2.18
C GLN A 131 11.04 -6.89 1.63
N LEU A 132 10.91 -5.84 0.83
CA LEU A 132 9.72 -5.55 0.04
C LEU A 132 9.86 -6.11 -1.38
N ALA A 133 8.74 -6.54 -1.94
CA ALA A 133 8.63 -6.99 -3.32
C ALA A 133 8.08 -5.84 -4.17
N MET A 134 8.93 -5.20 -4.97
CA MET A 134 8.58 -4.06 -5.83
C MET A 134 8.46 -4.50 -7.28
N ALA A 135 7.36 -4.15 -7.94
CA ALA A 135 7.12 -4.53 -9.33
C ALA A 135 8.24 -4.04 -10.25
N ARG A 136 8.79 -4.96 -11.05
CA ARG A 136 9.79 -4.66 -12.07
C ARG A 136 9.18 -3.87 -13.22
N ALA A 137 9.99 -3.02 -13.84
CA ALA A 137 9.59 -2.38 -15.08
C ALA A 137 9.39 -3.43 -16.19
N PRO A 138 8.47 -3.20 -17.14
CA PRO A 138 8.21 -4.15 -18.23
C PRO A 138 9.49 -4.54 -19.00
N GLU A 139 10.47 -3.65 -19.11
CA GLU A 139 11.74 -3.86 -19.80
C GLU A 139 12.67 -4.81 -19.04
N GLU A 140 12.56 -4.86 -17.72
CA GLU A 140 13.34 -5.76 -16.86
C GLU A 140 12.82 -7.20 -16.88
N LEU A 141 11.59 -7.38 -17.38
CA LEU A 141 11.00 -8.70 -17.55
C LEU A 141 11.48 -9.33 -18.89
N SER A 142 11.81 -10.61 -18.87
CA SER A 142 12.28 -11.30 -20.09
C SER A 142 11.25 -11.25 -21.23
N LYS A 143 11.71 -11.26 -22.47
CA LYS A 143 10.84 -11.31 -23.67
C LYS A 143 9.89 -12.51 -23.61
N LYS A 144 10.38 -13.68 -23.18
CA LYS A 144 9.60 -14.91 -23.01
C LYS A 144 8.48 -14.73 -21.97
N PHE A 145 8.81 -14.11 -20.81
CA PHE A 145 7.81 -13.86 -19.77
C PHE A 145 6.71 -12.94 -20.28
N ARG A 146 7.07 -11.80 -20.90
CA ARG A 146 6.09 -10.85 -21.46
C ARG A 146 5.22 -11.46 -22.57
N TYR A 147 5.80 -12.32 -23.41
CA TYR A 147 5.06 -13.06 -24.42
C TYR A 147 4.05 -14.02 -23.76
N ASN A 148 4.47 -14.78 -22.77
CA ASN A 148 3.59 -15.72 -22.07
C ASN A 148 2.43 -15.00 -21.39
N GLN A 149 2.67 -13.85 -20.75
CA GLN A 149 1.60 -13.10 -20.09
C GLN A 149 0.56 -12.58 -21.11
N ARG A 150 0.99 -12.07 -22.25
CA ARG A 150 0.07 -11.68 -23.33
C ARG A 150 -0.70 -12.86 -23.90
N ARG A 151 -0.06 -14.02 -23.99
CA ARG A 151 -0.73 -15.25 -24.43
C ARG A 151 -1.76 -15.72 -23.39
N GLU A 152 -1.45 -15.68 -22.11
CA GLU A 152 -2.39 -16.03 -21.04
C GLU A 152 -3.60 -15.10 -21.03
N LEU A 153 -3.39 -13.78 -21.19
CA LEU A 153 -4.49 -12.81 -21.31
C LEU A 153 -5.39 -13.16 -22.52
N ARG A 154 -4.81 -13.37 -23.69
CA ARG A 154 -5.60 -13.73 -24.89
C ARG A 154 -6.40 -15.02 -24.69
N LEU A 155 -5.79 -16.06 -24.13
CA LEU A 155 -6.49 -17.32 -23.84
C LEU A 155 -7.63 -17.14 -22.84
N PHE A 156 -7.45 -16.25 -21.86
CA PHE A 156 -8.51 -15.90 -20.92
C PHE A 156 -9.68 -15.19 -21.64
N GLU A 157 -9.38 -14.24 -22.53
CA GLU A 157 -10.40 -13.53 -23.32
C GLU A 157 -11.11 -14.48 -24.31
N GLU A 158 -10.38 -15.35 -24.99
CA GLU A 158 -10.94 -16.37 -25.90
C GLU A 158 -11.88 -17.36 -25.18
N ALA A 159 -11.65 -17.59 -23.86
CA ALA A 159 -12.50 -18.43 -23.03
C ALA A 159 -13.75 -17.72 -22.47
N GLY A 160 -14.07 -16.51 -22.93
CA GLY A 160 -15.20 -15.72 -22.42
C GLY A 160 -14.83 -14.80 -21.26
N GLY A 161 -13.53 -14.62 -21.01
CA GLY A 161 -13.01 -13.75 -19.96
C GLY A 161 -13.18 -12.27 -20.31
N ALA A 162 -13.53 -11.47 -19.29
CA ALA A 162 -13.66 -10.01 -19.39
C ALA A 162 -12.90 -9.32 -18.25
N VAL A 163 -12.36 -8.16 -18.56
CA VAL A 163 -11.67 -7.27 -17.61
C VAL A 163 -12.62 -6.14 -17.23
N ARG A 164 -12.87 -5.94 -15.94
CA ARG A 164 -13.73 -4.88 -15.44
C ARG A 164 -12.95 -3.99 -14.48
N SER A 165 -13.20 -2.70 -14.52
CA SER A 165 -12.60 -1.78 -13.55
C SER A 165 -13.19 -1.97 -12.16
N VAL A 166 -12.35 -1.94 -11.12
CA VAL A 166 -12.81 -1.89 -9.71
C VAL A 166 -13.75 -0.70 -9.49
N GLY A 167 -13.56 0.40 -10.24
CA GLY A 167 -14.42 1.58 -10.23
C GLY A 167 -15.88 1.33 -10.58
N GLU A 168 -16.22 0.26 -11.26
CA GLU A 168 -17.57 -0.08 -11.69
C GLU A 168 -18.44 -0.72 -10.58
N PHE A 169 -17.81 -1.14 -9.48
CA PHE A 169 -18.49 -1.87 -8.38
C PHE A 169 -18.73 -0.94 -7.19
N ALA A 170 -19.88 -1.05 -6.55
CA ALA A 170 -20.10 -0.43 -5.25
C ALA A 170 -19.17 -1.05 -4.18
N PRO A 171 -18.83 -0.34 -3.10
CA PRO A 171 -17.98 -0.86 -2.04
C PRO A 171 -18.45 -2.20 -1.46
N ASP A 172 -19.77 -2.37 -1.28
CA ASP A 172 -20.38 -3.60 -0.76
C ASP A 172 -20.19 -4.77 -1.72
N ASP A 173 -20.44 -4.56 -3.02
CA ASP A 173 -20.28 -5.58 -4.05
C ASP A 173 -18.81 -5.99 -4.18
N PHE A 174 -17.90 -5.01 -4.18
CA PHE A 174 -16.47 -5.29 -4.24
C PHE A 174 -15.98 -6.05 -2.99
N ALA A 175 -16.49 -5.71 -1.80
CA ALA A 175 -16.18 -6.41 -0.56
C ALA A 175 -16.70 -7.85 -0.59
N ALA A 176 -17.90 -8.09 -1.11
CA ALA A 176 -18.47 -9.43 -1.27
C ALA A 176 -17.63 -10.28 -2.24
N ILE A 177 -17.32 -9.74 -3.43
CA ILE A 177 -16.48 -10.41 -4.44
C ILE A 177 -15.09 -10.74 -3.87
N TYR A 178 -14.44 -9.77 -3.24
CA TYR A 178 -13.11 -9.98 -2.65
C TYR A 178 -13.16 -11.06 -1.57
N THR A 179 -14.14 -11.00 -0.68
CA THR A 179 -14.30 -11.98 0.41
C THR A 179 -14.45 -13.39 -0.15
N GLU A 180 -15.36 -13.58 -1.09
CA GLU A 180 -15.65 -14.87 -1.70
C GLU A 180 -14.41 -15.48 -2.37
N LEU A 181 -13.74 -14.71 -3.25
CA LEU A 181 -12.57 -15.18 -3.99
C LEU A 181 -11.35 -15.39 -3.09
N PHE A 182 -11.19 -14.57 -2.04
CA PHE A 182 -10.14 -14.76 -1.06
C PHE A 182 -10.35 -16.06 -0.27
N GLU A 183 -11.55 -16.26 0.28
CA GLU A 183 -11.86 -17.44 1.10
C GLU A 183 -11.78 -18.73 0.28
N ARG A 184 -12.19 -18.70 -1.00
CA ARG A 184 -12.00 -19.85 -1.93
C ARG A 184 -10.53 -20.17 -2.17
N ARG A 185 -9.69 -19.13 -2.30
CA ARG A 185 -8.26 -19.28 -2.57
C ARG A 185 -7.49 -19.80 -1.35
N TRP A 186 -7.76 -19.24 -0.18
CA TRP A 186 -6.92 -19.39 1.00
C TRP A 186 -7.50 -20.36 2.04
N GLY A 187 -8.80 -20.66 2.00
CA GLY A 187 -9.47 -21.57 2.93
C GLY A 187 -9.71 -20.98 4.34
N PHE A 188 -9.52 -19.67 4.51
CA PHE A 188 -9.77 -18.98 5.78
C PHE A 188 -10.36 -17.60 5.53
N SER A 189 -10.98 -17.01 6.56
CA SER A 189 -11.65 -15.71 6.46
C SER A 189 -10.69 -14.56 6.18
N VAL A 190 -11.18 -13.61 5.38
CA VAL A 190 -10.45 -12.35 5.10
C VAL A 190 -10.21 -11.59 6.41
N PRO A 191 -8.97 -11.15 6.68
CA PRO A 191 -8.71 -10.23 7.79
C PRO A 191 -9.53 -8.94 7.63
N GLY A 192 -10.24 -8.55 8.67
CA GLY A 192 -11.10 -7.36 8.64
C GLY A 192 -12.43 -7.52 7.91
N LYS A 193 -12.87 -8.73 7.59
CA LYS A 193 -14.10 -9.05 6.83
C LYS A 193 -15.31 -8.19 7.22
N ARG A 194 -15.53 -7.98 8.52
CA ARG A 194 -16.70 -7.24 9.03
C ARG A 194 -16.72 -5.76 8.65
N HIS A 195 -15.56 -5.19 8.35
CA HIS A 195 -15.38 -3.76 8.07
C HIS A 195 -14.94 -3.49 6.64
N LEU A 196 -14.81 -4.52 5.78
CA LEU A 196 -14.29 -4.36 4.41
C LEU A 196 -15.08 -3.35 3.60
N SER A 197 -16.40 -3.45 3.61
CA SER A 197 -17.28 -2.54 2.89
C SER A 197 -17.09 -1.09 3.35
N GLU A 198 -17.06 -0.86 4.66
CA GLU A 198 -16.82 0.44 5.25
C GLU A 198 -15.43 0.98 4.89
N VAL A 199 -14.37 0.15 4.98
CA VAL A 199 -13.01 0.52 4.58
C VAL A 199 -12.93 0.86 3.09
N PHE A 200 -13.57 0.07 2.22
CA PHE A 200 -13.60 0.34 0.78
C PHE A 200 -14.41 1.58 0.44
N ALA A 201 -15.48 1.86 1.18
CA ALA A 201 -16.23 3.12 1.03
C ALA A 201 -15.38 4.33 1.47
N LEU A 202 -14.71 4.24 2.63
CA LEU A 202 -13.82 5.28 3.13
C LEU A 202 -12.63 5.57 2.21
N LEU A 203 -12.10 4.56 1.52
CA LEU A 203 -10.94 4.69 0.64
C LEU A 203 -11.28 4.58 -0.85
N ARG A 204 -12.55 4.78 -1.21
CA ARG A 204 -13.08 4.54 -2.56
C ARG A 204 -12.29 5.22 -3.67
N GLU A 205 -11.91 6.47 -3.48
CA GLU A 205 -11.17 7.26 -4.46
C GLU A 205 -9.72 6.79 -4.68
N LEU A 206 -9.20 5.99 -3.74
CA LEU A 206 -7.85 5.41 -3.82
C LEU A 206 -7.86 3.96 -4.34
N LEU A 207 -9.03 3.30 -4.36
CA LEU A 207 -9.16 1.96 -4.93
C LEU A 207 -8.95 2.00 -6.45
N GLN A 208 -8.04 1.19 -6.93
CA GLN A 208 -7.66 1.11 -8.35
C GLN A 208 -7.56 -0.33 -8.83
N GLY A 209 -7.35 -0.49 -10.13
CA GLY A 209 -7.10 -1.77 -10.75
C GLY A 209 -8.32 -2.40 -11.39
N SER A 210 -8.13 -3.64 -11.76
CA SER A 210 -9.11 -4.45 -12.47
C SER A 210 -9.49 -5.69 -11.69
N LEU A 211 -10.60 -6.28 -12.07
CA LEU A 211 -11.13 -7.55 -11.63
C LEU A 211 -11.42 -8.38 -12.89
N LEU A 212 -11.25 -9.69 -12.82
CA LEU A 212 -11.52 -10.59 -13.93
C LEU A 212 -12.86 -11.30 -13.73
N MET A 213 -13.62 -11.33 -14.82
CA MET A 213 -14.88 -12.07 -14.94
C MET A 213 -14.70 -13.19 -15.96
N LEU A 214 -15.31 -14.35 -15.73
CA LEU A 214 -15.44 -15.44 -16.71
C LEU A 214 -16.92 -15.78 -16.81
N ASP A 215 -17.48 -15.68 -18.00
CA ASP A 215 -18.94 -15.88 -18.23
C ASP A 215 -19.83 -15.07 -17.27
N GLY A 216 -19.43 -13.82 -16.99
CA GLY A 216 -20.15 -12.94 -16.08
C GLY A 216 -19.94 -13.20 -14.59
N VAL A 217 -19.08 -14.19 -14.22
CA VAL A 217 -18.78 -14.53 -12.82
C VAL A 217 -17.40 -14.01 -12.40
N PRO A 218 -17.26 -13.35 -11.23
CA PRO A 218 -15.97 -12.92 -10.73
C PRO A 218 -14.99 -14.09 -10.55
N THR A 219 -13.78 -13.96 -11.10
CA THR A 219 -12.78 -15.05 -11.15
C THR A 219 -11.47 -14.68 -10.49
N ALA A 220 -11.05 -13.42 -10.55
CA ALA A 220 -9.89 -12.93 -9.83
C ALA A 220 -10.06 -11.46 -9.44
N VAL A 221 -9.58 -11.12 -8.26
CA VAL A 221 -9.62 -9.76 -7.68
C VAL A 221 -8.33 -9.43 -6.99
N GLN A 222 -7.93 -8.15 -7.05
CA GLN A 222 -6.85 -7.59 -6.25
C GLN A 222 -7.34 -6.34 -5.54
N VAL A 223 -7.06 -6.25 -4.24
CA VAL A 223 -7.23 -5.00 -3.48
C VAL A 223 -5.98 -4.18 -3.65
N LEU A 224 -6.10 -3.10 -4.39
CA LEU A 224 -5.01 -2.25 -4.81
C LEU A 224 -5.38 -0.79 -4.52
N TYR A 225 -4.53 -0.11 -3.75
CA TYR A 225 -4.65 1.33 -3.50
C TYR A 225 -3.59 2.10 -4.27
N ARG A 226 -3.95 3.28 -4.76
CA ARG A 226 -3.09 4.22 -5.47
C ARG A 226 -3.14 5.59 -4.81
N VAL A 227 -1.97 6.17 -4.62
CA VAL A 227 -1.83 7.60 -4.29
C VAL A 227 -0.79 8.25 -5.20
N GLU A 228 -0.94 9.55 -5.41
CA GLU A 228 -0.08 10.34 -6.28
C GLU A 228 0.75 11.30 -5.48
N SER A 229 2.07 11.14 -5.55
CA SER A 229 3.08 12.04 -5.01
C SER A 229 3.64 12.96 -6.10
N PRO A 230 4.38 14.02 -5.76
CA PRO A 230 5.02 14.87 -6.77
C PRO A 230 5.89 14.10 -7.76
N ASN A 231 6.70 13.16 -7.28
CA ASN A 231 7.74 12.48 -8.07
C ASN A 231 7.43 11.03 -8.40
N TRP A 232 6.43 10.41 -7.76
CA TRP A 232 6.08 9.00 -8.00
C TRP A 232 4.59 8.74 -7.80
N LEU A 233 4.14 7.64 -8.40
CA LEU A 233 2.88 7.01 -8.07
C LEU A 233 3.16 5.86 -7.10
N SER A 234 2.47 5.82 -5.96
CA SER A 234 2.55 4.72 -5.01
C SER A 234 1.32 3.83 -5.17
N TYR A 235 1.56 2.59 -5.55
CA TYR A 235 0.55 1.52 -5.59
C TYR A 235 0.87 0.50 -4.51
N GLU A 236 -0.13 0.12 -3.73
CA GLU A 236 0.02 -0.90 -2.70
C GLU A 236 -0.97 -2.04 -2.93
N TYR A 237 -0.43 -3.20 -3.30
CA TYR A 237 -1.20 -4.43 -3.41
C TYR A 237 -1.35 -5.08 -2.03
N ILE A 238 -2.54 -5.00 -1.47
CA ILE A 238 -2.83 -5.52 -0.14
C ILE A 238 -2.96 -7.04 -0.16
N ASN A 239 -3.85 -7.56 -0.99
CA ASN A 239 -4.10 -8.98 -1.17
C ASN A 239 -5.01 -9.24 -2.37
N GLY A 240 -5.28 -10.51 -2.67
CA GLY A 240 -6.19 -10.88 -3.75
C GLY A 240 -6.80 -12.26 -3.58
N GLY A 241 -7.88 -12.47 -4.29
CA GLY A 241 -8.60 -13.72 -4.40
C GLY A 241 -8.61 -14.23 -5.83
N VAL A 242 -8.70 -15.54 -5.99
CA VAL A 242 -8.79 -16.22 -7.30
C VAL A 242 -9.72 -17.41 -7.13
N ASP A 243 -10.62 -17.64 -8.07
CA ASP A 243 -11.40 -18.87 -8.12
C ASP A 243 -10.52 -20.05 -8.53
N PRO A 244 -10.31 -21.06 -7.69
CA PRO A 244 -9.49 -22.23 -8.03
C PRO A 244 -10.01 -23.01 -9.24
N ARG A 245 -11.31 -22.93 -9.55
CA ARG A 245 -11.92 -23.60 -10.71
C ARG A 245 -11.42 -23.06 -12.05
N ALA A 246 -11.01 -21.78 -12.08
CA ALA A 246 -10.47 -21.13 -13.25
C ALA A 246 -8.92 -21.18 -13.32
N GLN A 247 -8.25 -21.97 -12.47
CA GLN A 247 -6.78 -22.02 -12.36
C GLN A 247 -6.08 -22.35 -13.68
N HIS A 248 -6.73 -23.13 -14.56
CA HIS A 248 -6.22 -23.49 -15.88
C HIS A 248 -6.05 -22.29 -16.84
N LEU A 249 -6.74 -21.16 -16.58
CA LEU A 249 -6.62 -19.89 -17.31
C LEU A 249 -5.66 -18.90 -16.63
N SER A 250 -4.98 -19.30 -15.55
CA SER A 250 -4.01 -18.46 -14.81
C SER A 250 -4.52 -17.07 -14.40
N PRO A 251 -5.78 -16.90 -13.89
CA PRO A 251 -6.40 -15.58 -13.74
C PRO A 251 -5.63 -14.67 -12.78
N GLY A 252 -4.96 -15.21 -11.77
CA GLY A 252 -4.09 -14.41 -10.88
C GLY A 252 -2.88 -13.80 -11.58
N SER A 253 -2.26 -14.52 -12.54
CA SER A 253 -1.17 -14.01 -13.38
C SER A 253 -1.69 -12.96 -14.36
N VAL A 254 -2.81 -13.24 -15.03
CA VAL A 254 -3.46 -12.33 -15.98
C VAL A 254 -3.79 -11.01 -15.27
N LEU A 255 -4.40 -11.05 -14.10
CA LEU A 255 -4.76 -9.85 -13.35
C LEU A 255 -3.53 -9.06 -12.88
N SER A 256 -2.47 -9.75 -12.41
CA SER A 256 -1.22 -9.09 -12.05
C SER A 256 -0.56 -8.41 -13.25
N PHE A 257 -0.61 -9.05 -14.42
CA PHE A 257 -0.10 -8.47 -15.67
C PHE A 257 -0.86 -7.20 -16.04
N ILE A 258 -2.18 -7.25 -16.08
CA ILE A 258 -3.03 -6.11 -16.43
C ILE A 258 -2.77 -4.93 -15.49
N ASN A 259 -2.85 -5.15 -14.18
CA ASN A 259 -2.71 -4.10 -13.19
C ASN A 259 -1.31 -3.48 -13.16
N THR A 260 -0.24 -4.29 -13.31
CA THR A 260 1.12 -3.76 -13.35
C THR A 260 1.39 -2.99 -14.65
N GLN A 261 0.88 -3.47 -15.81
CA GLN A 261 1.02 -2.74 -17.08
C GLN A 261 0.28 -1.39 -17.03
N ALA A 262 -0.94 -1.37 -16.49
CA ALA A 262 -1.72 -0.15 -16.33
C ALA A 262 -0.99 0.86 -15.42
N ALA A 263 -0.46 0.42 -14.28
CA ALA A 263 0.28 1.28 -13.35
C ALA A 263 1.57 1.86 -13.99
N TRP A 264 2.32 1.04 -14.75
CA TRP A 264 3.49 1.53 -15.48
C TRP A 264 3.13 2.52 -16.59
N SER A 265 2.02 2.28 -17.30
CA SER A 265 1.51 3.22 -18.31
C SER A 265 1.12 4.55 -17.68
N ASP A 266 0.37 4.52 -16.56
CA ASP A 266 -0.04 5.70 -15.81
C ASP A 266 1.17 6.52 -15.33
N ALA A 267 2.15 5.88 -14.72
CA ALA A 267 3.36 6.55 -14.26
C ALA A 267 4.14 7.23 -15.41
N ARG A 268 4.27 6.55 -16.54
CA ARG A 268 4.97 7.10 -17.72
C ARG A 268 4.24 8.27 -18.34
N GLN A 269 2.92 8.19 -18.44
CA GLN A 269 2.09 9.30 -18.97
C GLN A 269 2.23 10.56 -18.12
N GLN A 270 2.42 10.39 -16.81
CA GLN A 270 2.61 11.50 -15.88
C GLN A 270 4.09 11.91 -15.69
N GLY A 271 5.03 11.23 -16.33
CA GLY A 271 6.47 11.48 -16.15
C GLY A 271 6.98 11.19 -14.74
N LYS A 272 6.31 10.28 -14.01
CA LYS A 272 6.61 9.94 -12.61
C LYS A 272 7.23 8.55 -12.48
N ALA A 273 8.02 8.37 -11.42
CA ALA A 273 8.47 7.04 -11.03
C ALA A 273 7.29 6.18 -10.53
N LEU A 274 7.36 4.86 -10.71
CA LEU A 274 6.39 3.94 -10.13
C LEU A 274 6.96 3.27 -8.88
N ARG A 275 6.17 3.29 -7.80
CA ARG A 275 6.37 2.53 -6.56
C ARG A 275 5.20 1.57 -6.38
N TYR A 276 5.25 0.42 -7.06
CA TYR A 276 4.20 -0.60 -6.94
C TYR A 276 4.70 -1.72 -6.03
N SER A 277 4.18 -1.75 -4.81
CA SER A 277 4.55 -2.70 -3.78
C SER A 277 3.58 -3.89 -3.73
N PHE A 278 4.12 -5.09 -3.69
CA PHE A 278 3.42 -6.34 -3.35
C PHE A 278 3.59 -6.70 -1.87
N GLY A 279 4.02 -5.72 -1.06
CA GLY A 279 4.30 -5.92 0.35
C GLY A 279 5.56 -6.76 0.59
N ARG A 280 5.58 -7.51 1.70
CA ARG A 280 6.74 -8.33 2.09
C ARG A 280 7.08 -9.40 1.03
N ALA A 281 8.38 -9.53 0.71
CA ALA A 281 8.91 -10.50 -0.25
C ALA A 281 9.03 -11.90 0.39
N ASP A 282 7.91 -12.51 0.75
CA ASP A 282 7.80 -13.77 1.50
C ASP A 282 7.23 -14.95 0.69
N ARG A 283 6.92 -14.73 -0.58
CA ARG A 283 6.31 -15.72 -1.46
C ARG A 283 7.03 -15.78 -2.81
N GLU A 284 7.38 -16.97 -3.26
CA GLU A 284 8.11 -17.20 -4.52
C GLU A 284 7.41 -16.64 -5.76
N TYR A 285 6.05 -16.67 -5.79
CA TYR A 285 5.33 -16.14 -6.96
C TYR A 285 5.61 -14.65 -7.18
N LYS A 286 5.94 -13.90 -6.12
CA LYS A 286 6.29 -12.47 -6.23
C LYS A 286 7.59 -12.26 -7.01
N ASP A 287 8.54 -13.20 -6.92
CA ASP A 287 9.82 -13.11 -7.62
C ASP A 287 9.68 -13.13 -9.15
N ARG A 288 8.52 -13.59 -9.67
CA ARG A 288 8.21 -13.50 -11.10
C ARG A 288 7.93 -12.07 -11.56
N TRP A 289 7.38 -11.24 -10.69
CA TRP A 289 6.90 -9.89 -10.98
C TRP A 289 7.79 -8.81 -10.40
N CYS A 290 8.49 -9.12 -9.32
CA CYS A 290 9.10 -8.16 -8.44
C CYS A 290 10.61 -8.35 -8.30
N SER A 291 11.29 -7.24 -8.04
CA SER A 291 12.61 -7.23 -7.42
C SER A 291 12.45 -7.12 -5.90
N ARG A 292 13.38 -7.73 -5.16
CA ARG A 292 13.43 -7.60 -3.70
C ARG A 292 14.23 -6.35 -3.36
N VAL A 293 13.63 -5.43 -2.63
CA VAL A 293 14.29 -4.20 -2.21
C VAL A 293 14.42 -4.15 -0.68
N ALA A 294 15.46 -3.47 -0.23
CA ALA A 294 15.71 -3.29 1.19
C ALA A 294 14.58 -2.50 1.85
N ALA A 295 14.18 -2.93 3.04
CA ALA A 295 13.29 -2.19 3.92
C ALA A 295 14.02 -1.84 5.21
N PHE A 296 13.62 -0.75 5.84
CA PHE A 296 14.24 -0.25 7.04
C PHE A 296 13.24 -0.16 8.18
N ARG A 297 13.80 -0.07 9.39
CA ARG A 297 13.03 0.15 10.63
C ARG A 297 13.79 1.08 11.56
N THR A 298 13.08 1.62 12.52
CA THR A 298 13.67 2.33 13.66
C THR A 298 14.22 1.39 14.70
#